data_71ced09ce168f3d5cf48cfc59e263077
#
_entry.id   71ced09ce168f3d5cf48cfc59e263077
#
_cell.length_a   1.000
_cell.length_b   1.000
_cell.length_c   1.000
_cell.angle_alpha   90.00
_cell.angle_beta   90.00
_cell.angle_gamma   90.00
#
_symmetry.space_group_name_H-M   'P 1'
#
loop_
_entity.id
_entity.type
_entity.pdbx_description
1 polymer ?
#
loop_
_entity_poly.entity_id
_entity_poly.type
_entity_poly.pdbx_seq_one_letter_code
_entity_poly.pdbx_strand_id
1 'polypeptide(L)'
;MAADYQGLELTTDSAAAADAYSNCMRGYMGYQTDVGVHLKAALAADGEMAMALITRGYFFHLFSIPVLEKKAADSARAAREAIDARGASQRERWHLAALQAWNVGDMAAATDCWEQILLHHPHDVMAIRLSHFTHFYLHGGGAMRQSTNRILPAWDKERPDYGFILGISAFSHEEAGDYREAEAAGKGAVEINPKDIWATHAVAHVYEMQGRQNEGIAWLDSLSPQWAELNNFRFHTWWHKAMYHLEKGQFDTVLELYDGQFWAEPSDEYLDFTNAAAMLWRLDYQGVDVGQRWSILADVAERHNGDAILTFADAHYMMALAKDGRMEAAQTLLDSLAEAAKGSGEQARVAAAVGLPVCRATLALCQSDGDDAGAAADILLPLRDHIWRLGGSHAQRDVWAQMVCRALLDAGRFEDARGLLAQRTATKQNSPIGWRWYAEALEGCGDGAGAAAAREKAA
;
A
#
# COMPACT_ATOMS: atom_id res chain seq x y z
N MET A 1 30.74 -16.61 -15.23
CA MET A 1 29.50 -16.27 -14.50
C MET A 1 29.88 -15.46 -13.28
N ALA A 2 29.19 -14.36 -13.04
CA ALA A 2 29.38 -13.51 -11.87
C ALA A 2 28.35 -13.84 -10.77
N ALA A 3 28.46 -13.23 -9.61
CA ALA A 3 27.47 -13.32 -8.55
C ALA A 3 27.12 -11.91 -8.05
N ASP A 4 25.92 -11.75 -7.53
CA ASP A 4 25.55 -10.53 -6.83
C ASP A 4 26.14 -10.50 -5.40
N TYR A 5 25.88 -9.42 -4.67
CA TYR A 5 26.39 -9.23 -3.32
C TYR A 5 25.81 -10.21 -2.27
N GLN A 6 24.73 -10.92 -2.58
CA GLN A 6 24.16 -12.00 -1.77
C GLN A 6 24.77 -13.37 -2.14
N GLY A 7 25.65 -13.41 -3.15
CA GLY A 7 26.28 -14.62 -3.67
C GLY A 7 25.41 -15.41 -4.64
N LEU A 8 24.35 -14.79 -5.17
CA LEU A 8 23.47 -15.42 -6.16
C LEU A 8 24.07 -15.29 -7.57
N GLU A 9 24.06 -16.37 -8.32
CA GLU A 9 24.59 -16.45 -9.67
C GLU A 9 23.86 -15.49 -10.62
N LEU A 10 24.65 -14.78 -11.45
CA LEU A 10 24.19 -13.90 -12.50
C LEU A 10 24.79 -14.34 -13.84
N THR A 11 23.96 -14.54 -14.85
CA THR A 11 24.40 -14.89 -16.19
C THR A 11 24.92 -13.65 -16.92
N THR A 12 26.15 -13.28 -16.59
CA THR A 12 26.94 -12.22 -17.23
C THR A 12 28.44 -12.51 -17.07
N ASP A 13 29.24 -12.08 -18.03
CA ASP A 13 30.71 -12.09 -17.97
C ASP A 13 31.26 -10.70 -17.58
N SER A 14 30.37 -9.69 -17.42
CA SER A 14 30.74 -8.34 -17.03
C SER A 14 30.70 -8.17 -15.51
N ALA A 15 31.86 -8.07 -14.87
CA ALA A 15 31.94 -7.75 -13.45
C ALA A 15 31.28 -6.39 -13.15
N ALA A 16 31.45 -5.40 -14.04
CA ALA A 16 30.84 -4.09 -13.90
C ALA A 16 29.29 -4.15 -13.91
N ALA A 17 28.71 -5.05 -14.75
CA ALA A 17 27.26 -5.25 -14.76
C ALA A 17 26.77 -5.89 -13.46
N ALA A 18 27.49 -6.89 -12.93
CA ALA A 18 27.16 -7.55 -11.67
C ALA A 18 27.27 -6.61 -10.46
N ASP A 19 28.31 -5.75 -10.41
CA ASP A 19 28.48 -4.74 -9.36
C ASP A 19 27.38 -3.67 -9.41
N ALA A 20 27.05 -3.16 -10.60
CA ALA A 20 25.97 -2.20 -10.78
C ALA A 20 24.60 -2.80 -10.41
N TYR A 21 24.33 -4.05 -10.78
CA TYR A 21 23.14 -4.76 -10.38
C TYR A 21 23.05 -4.93 -8.85
N SER A 22 24.16 -5.31 -8.21
CA SER A 22 24.26 -5.42 -6.75
C SER A 22 23.93 -4.09 -6.06
N ASN A 23 24.44 -2.96 -6.58
CA ASN A 23 24.13 -1.63 -6.06
C ASN A 23 22.64 -1.26 -6.28
N CYS A 24 22.07 -1.64 -7.42
CA CYS A 24 20.64 -1.50 -7.67
C CYS A 24 19.80 -2.22 -6.60
N MET A 25 20.16 -3.47 -6.27
CA MET A 25 19.44 -4.26 -5.26
C MET A 25 19.58 -3.67 -3.85
N ARG A 26 20.78 -3.24 -3.46
CA ARG A 26 21.00 -2.55 -2.17
C ARG A 26 20.19 -1.26 -2.08
N GLY A 27 20.20 -0.45 -3.15
CA GLY A 27 19.42 0.78 -3.23
C GLY A 27 17.92 0.52 -3.13
N TYR A 28 17.43 -0.52 -3.81
CA TYR A 28 16.02 -0.92 -3.76
C TYR A 28 15.58 -1.37 -2.36
N MET A 29 16.40 -2.19 -1.69
CA MET A 29 16.14 -2.59 -0.30
C MET A 29 16.13 -1.38 0.66
N GLY A 30 17.02 -0.42 0.42
CA GLY A 30 17.22 0.77 1.25
C GLY A 30 16.37 1.99 0.86
N TYR A 31 15.42 1.85 -0.09
CA TYR A 31 14.58 2.98 -0.56
C TYR A 31 15.37 4.20 -1.06
N GLN A 32 16.55 3.95 -1.67
CA GLN A 32 17.41 5.00 -2.20
C GLN A 32 16.83 5.61 -3.49
N THR A 33 17.24 6.83 -3.80
CA THR A 33 16.74 7.56 -5.00
C THR A 33 17.47 7.21 -6.29
N ASP A 34 18.64 6.55 -6.20
CA ASP A 34 19.53 6.27 -7.34
C ASP A 34 19.42 4.85 -7.93
N VAL A 35 18.44 4.07 -7.47
CA VAL A 35 18.18 2.69 -7.91
C VAL A 35 18.14 2.58 -9.45
N GLY A 36 17.43 3.50 -10.10
CA GLY A 36 17.33 3.55 -11.56
C GLY A 36 18.65 3.87 -12.27
N VAL A 37 19.56 4.61 -11.64
CA VAL A 37 20.90 4.92 -12.17
C VAL A 37 21.74 3.64 -12.20
N HIS A 38 21.72 2.88 -11.12
CA HIS A 38 22.44 1.61 -11.03
C HIS A 38 21.90 0.55 -11.99
N LEU A 39 20.59 0.45 -12.17
CA LEU A 39 20.00 -0.47 -13.15
C LEU A 39 20.39 -0.10 -14.59
N LYS A 40 20.38 1.19 -14.92
CA LYS A 40 20.87 1.67 -16.24
C LYS A 40 22.35 1.36 -16.45
N ALA A 41 23.18 1.51 -15.42
CA ALA A 41 24.59 1.18 -15.48
C ALA A 41 24.82 -0.32 -15.70
N ALA A 42 24.06 -1.19 -15.05
CA ALA A 42 24.14 -2.64 -15.28
C ALA A 42 23.83 -2.99 -16.75
N LEU A 43 22.75 -2.44 -17.31
CA LEU A 43 22.35 -2.65 -18.71
C LEU A 43 23.29 -1.99 -19.72
N ALA A 44 23.97 -0.91 -19.35
CA ALA A 44 25.00 -0.29 -20.20
C ALA A 44 26.28 -1.15 -20.24
N ALA A 45 26.62 -1.83 -19.14
CA ALA A 45 27.78 -2.72 -19.06
C ALA A 45 27.53 -4.11 -19.69
N ASP A 46 26.29 -4.61 -19.65
CA ASP A 46 25.84 -5.82 -20.33
C ASP A 46 24.36 -5.70 -20.69
N GLY A 47 24.05 -5.32 -21.92
CA GLY A 47 22.67 -5.11 -22.41
C GLY A 47 21.83 -6.39 -22.51
N GLU A 48 22.47 -7.57 -22.42
CA GLU A 48 21.82 -8.89 -22.45
C GLU A 48 21.84 -9.58 -21.09
N MET A 49 22.15 -8.87 -20.01
CA MET A 49 22.06 -9.42 -18.64
C MET A 49 20.60 -9.67 -18.28
N ALA A 50 20.20 -10.95 -18.28
CA ALA A 50 18.80 -11.36 -18.10
C ALA A 50 18.18 -10.80 -16.82
N MET A 51 18.86 -10.89 -15.65
CA MET A 51 18.34 -10.35 -14.40
C MET A 51 18.12 -8.84 -14.42
N ALA A 52 19.00 -8.07 -15.07
CA ALA A 52 18.81 -6.62 -15.17
C ALA A 52 17.62 -6.25 -16.07
N LEU A 53 17.40 -6.99 -17.17
CA LEU A 53 16.24 -6.84 -18.05
C LEU A 53 14.94 -7.21 -17.31
N ILE A 54 14.92 -8.30 -16.56
CA ILE A 54 13.77 -8.75 -15.77
C ILE A 54 13.46 -7.72 -14.68
N THR A 55 14.47 -7.26 -13.93
CA THR A 55 14.32 -6.24 -12.88
C THR A 55 13.75 -4.95 -13.44
N ARG A 56 14.18 -4.53 -14.63
CA ARG A 56 13.60 -3.37 -15.32
C ARG A 56 12.10 -3.57 -15.59
N GLY A 57 11.71 -4.77 -16.01
CA GLY A 57 10.29 -5.11 -16.21
C GLY A 57 9.48 -5.02 -14.92
N TYR A 58 9.99 -5.56 -13.83
CA TYR A 58 9.35 -5.46 -12.52
C TYR A 58 9.18 -4.01 -12.06
N PHE A 59 10.23 -3.20 -12.21
CA PHE A 59 10.14 -1.79 -11.82
C PHE A 59 9.13 -1.01 -12.66
N PHE A 60 8.96 -1.34 -13.94
CA PHE A 60 7.91 -0.73 -14.74
C PHE A 60 6.51 -1.07 -14.24
N HIS A 61 6.25 -2.31 -13.84
CA HIS A 61 4.96 -2.69 -13.25
C HIS A 61 4.69 -2.01 -11.90
N LEU A 62 5.71 -1.82 -11.06
CA LEU A 62 5.54 -1.21 -9.74
C LEU A 62 5.06 0.25 -9.80
N PHE A 63 5.24 0.95 -10.93
CA PHE A 63 4.70 2.31 -11.11
C PHE A 63 3.19 2.34 -11.41
N SER A 64 2.58 1.23 -11.84
CA SER A 64 1.15 1.15 -12.19
C SER A 64 0.71 2.21 -13.20
N ILE A 65 1.49 2.42 -14.27
CA ILE A 65 1.26 3.40 -15.33
C ILE A 65 1.13 2.67 -16.68
N PRO A 66 0.08 2.90 -17.52
CA PRO A 66 -0.19 2.14 -18.73
C PRO A 66 0.98 2.07 -19.74
N VAL A 67 1.68 3.17 -19.95
CA VAL A 67 2.82 3.22 -20.86
C VAL A 67 4.00 2.36 -20.37
N LEU A 68 4.12 2.15 -19.07
CA LEU A 68 5.17 1.34 -18.46
C LEU A 68 4.85 -0.16 -18.50
N GLU A 69 3.56 -0.53 -18.46
CA GLU A 69 3.11 -1.92 -18.67
C GLU A 69 3.62 -2.47 -20.00
N LYS A 70 3.51 -1.68 -21.08
CA LYS A 70 4.06 -2.06 -22.40
C LYS A 70 5.58 -2.21 -22.37
N LYS A 71 6.29 -1.33 -21.66
CA LYS A 71 7.75 -1.43 -21.49
C LYS A 71 8.16 -2.63 -20.65
N ALA A 72 7.32 -3.05 -19.70
CA ALA A 72 7.54 -4.29 -18.94
C ALA A 72 7.45 -5.52 -19.84
N ALA A 73 6.47 -5.58 -20.75
CA ALA A 73 6.36 -6.64 -21.75
C ALA A 73 7.56 -6.67 -22.70
N ASP A 74 8.04 -5.50 -23.15
CA ASP A 74 9.25 -5.39 -23.98
C ASP A 74 10.49 -5.88 -23.22
N SER A 75 10.58 -5.60 -21.90
CA SER A 75 11.67 -6.07 -21.05
C SER A 75 11.65 -7.59 -20.89
N ALA A 76 10.48 -8.19 -20.73
CA ALA A 76 10.33 -9.65 -20.66
C ALA A 76 10.73 -10.33 -21.98
N ARG A 77 10.38 -9.73 -23.13
CA ARG A 77 10.80 -10.22 -24.44
C ARG A 77 12.33 -10.19 -24.60
N ALA A 78 12.96 -9.04 -24.30
CA ALA A 78 14.42 -8.91 -24.37
C ALA A 78 15.14 -9.90 -23.43
N ALA A 79 14.61 -10.11 -22.20
CA ALA A 79 15.14 -11.09 -21.27
C ALA A 79 15.01 -12.53 -21.81
N ARG A 80 13.90 -12.86 -22.48
CA ARG A 80 13.72 -14.17 -23.14
C ARG A 80 14.76 -14.38 -24.23
N GLU A 81 14.95 -13.40 -25.12
CA GLU A 81 15.93 -13.46 -26.20
C GLU A 81 17.36 -13.64 -25.65
N ALA A 82 17.72 -12.90 -24.60
CA ALA A 82 19.01 -13.05 -23.93
C ALA A 82 19.21 -14.46 -23.31
N ILE A 83 18.19 -15.00 -22.66
CA ILE A 83 18.21 -16.35 -22.07
C ILE A 83 18.34 -17.43 -23.17
N ASP A 84 17.64 -17.27 -24.27
CA ASP A 84 17.68 -18.22 -25.37
C ASP A 84 19.08 -18.22 -26.09
N ALA A 85 19.72 -17.05 -26.15
CA ALA A 85 21.03 -16.90 -26.76
C ALA A 85 22.20 -17.35 -25.86
N ARG A 86 22.14 -17.05 -24.55
CA ARG A 86 23.30 -17.19 -23.64
C ARG A 86 23.10 -18.28 -22.57
N GLY A 87 21.88 -18.81 -22.44
CA GLY A 87 21.46 -19.62 -21.30
C GLY A 87 21.09 -18.75 -20.08
N ALA A 88 20.69 -19.39 -19.00
CA ALA A 88 20.41 -18.78 -17.72
C ALA A 88 20.35 -19.83 -16.60
N SER A 89 20.55 -19.41 -15.37
CA SER A 89 20.27 -20.24 -14.20
C SER A 89 18.76 -20.54 -14.07
N GLN A 90 18.42 -21.57 -13.31
CA GLN A 90 17.00 -21.88 -13.07
C GLN A 90 16.30 -20.73 -12.32
N ARG A 91 16.98 -20.03 -11.43
CA ARG A 91 16.49 -18.85 -10.73
C ARG A 91 16.08 -17.73 -11.69
N GLU A 92 16.94 -17.40 -12.65
CA GLU A 92 16.65 -16.38 -13.68
C GLU A 92 15.47 -16.77 -14.57
N ARG A 93 15.32 -18.07 -14.88
CA ARG A 93 14.15 -18.57 -15.64
C ARG A 93 12.86 -18.43 -14.84
N TRP A 94 12.87 -18.68 -13.53
CA TRP A 94 11.71 -18.46 -12.68
C TRP A 94 11.36 -16.97 -12.56
N HIS A 95 12.35 -16.08 -12.46
CA HIS A 95 12.10 -14.64 -12.49
C HIS A 95 11.47 -14.20 -13.83
N LEU A 96 11.96 -14.71 -14.96
CA LEU A 96 11.33 -14.42 -16.25
C LEU A 96 9.88 -14.94 -16.32
N ALA A 97 9.63 -16.14 -15.82
CA ALA A 97 8.27 -16.70 -15.75
C ALA A 97 7.34 -15.84 -14.89
N ALA A 98 7.82 -15.35 -13.73
CA ALA A 98 7.08 -14.44 -12.90
C ALA A 98 6.74 -13.11 -13.61
N LEU A 99 7.71 -12.50 -14.30
CA LEU A 99 7.46 -11.28 -15.07
C LEU A 99 6.46 -11.51 -16.22
N GLN A 100 6.53 -12.66 -16.90
CA GLN A 100 5.58 -13.00 -17.94
C GLN A 100 4.16 -13.24 -17.41
N ALA A 101 4.03 -13.86 -16.25
CA ALA A 101 2.75 -14.01 -15.56
C ALA A 101 2.17 -12.64 -15.15
N TRP A 102 3.00 -11.74 -14.62
CA TRP A 102 2.58 -10.39 -14.28
C TRP A 102 2.10 -9.62 -15.53
N ASN A 103 2.83 -9.70 -16.65
CA ASN A 103 2.44 -9.05 -17.90
C ASN A 103 1.03 -9.43 -18.42
N VAL A 104 0.49 -10.56 -18.00
CA VAL A 104 -0.86 -10.99 -18.36
C VAL A 104 -1.85 -10.89 -17.19
N GLY A 105 -1.43 -10.25 -16.09
CA GLY A 105 -2.24 -10.06 -14.89
C GLY A 105 -2.47 -11.33 -14.05
N ASP A 106 -1.71 -12.41 -14.29
CA ASP A 106 -1.75 -13.63 -13.48
C ASP A 106 -0.80 -13.50 -12.28
N MET A 107 -1.25 -12.73 -11.28
CA MET A 107 -0.46 -12.47 -10.09
C MET A 107 -0.30 -13.69 -9.20
N ALA A 108 -1.21 -14.65 -9.26
CA ALA A 108 -1.07 -15.91 -8.54
C ALA A 108 0.13 -16.71 -9.08
N ALA A 109 0.22 -16.89 -10.40
CA ALA A 109 1.36 -17.56 -11.03
C ALA A 109 2.68 -16.80 -10.82
N ALA A 110 2.67 -15.46 -10.85
CA ALA A 110 3.85 -14.65 -10.56
C ALA A 110 4.33 -14.88 -9.11
N THR A 111 3.41 -14.88 -8.15
CA THR A 111 3.71 -15.15 -6.73
C THR A 111 4.27 -16.54 -6.52
N ASP A 112 3.66 -17.57 -7.15
CA ASP A 112 4.15 -18.94 -7.07
C ASP A 112 5.58 -19.07 -7.58
N CYS A 113 5.95 -18.34 -8.65
CA CYS A 113 7.32 -18.31 -9.14
C CYS A 113 8.30 -17.69 -8.12
N TRP A 114 7.94 -16.57 -7.47
CA TRP A 114 8.78 -15.96 -6.44
C TRP A 114 8.89 -16.85 -5.20
N GLU A 115 7.80 -17.47 -4.74
CA GLU A 115 7.83 -18.43 -3.65
C GLU A 115 8.69 -19.66 -3.98
N GLN A 116 8.64 -20.12 -5.24
CA GLN A 116 9.52 -21.20 -5.72
C GLN A 116 10.99 -20.78 -5.70
N ILE A 117 11.30 -19.53 -6.07
CA ILE A 117 12.66 -18.98 -5.93
C ILE A 117 13.09 -19.00 -4.46
N LEU A 118 12.24 -18.52 -3.55
CA LEU A 118 12.56 -18.43 -2.12
C LEU A 118 12.77 -19.79 -1.43
N LEU A 119 12.15 -20.86 -1.93
CA LEU A 119 12.40 -22.22 -1.44
C LEU A 119 13.84 -22.69 -1.73
N HIS A 120 14.45 -22.26 -2.82
CA HIS A 120 15.77 -22.68 -3.26
C HIS A 120 16.85 -21.61 -3.05
N HIS A 121 16.46 -20.35 -3.05
CA HIS A 121 17.30 -19.16 -2.96
C HIS A 121 16.74 -18.18 -1.93
N PRO A 122 16.75 -18.52 -0.62
CA PRO A 122 16.12 -17.71 0.43
C PRO A 122 16.76 -16.32 0.61
N HIS A 123 17.88 -16.06 -0.06
CA HIS A 123 18.60 -14.78 -0.07
C HIS A 123 18.26 -13.91 -1.30
N ASP A 124 17.30 -14.31 -2.13
CA ASP A 124 16.89 -13.52 -3.28
C ASP A 124 16.03 -12.33 -2.85
N VAL A 125 16.67 -11.17 -2.67
CA VAL A 125 16.01 -9.96 -2.15
C VAL A 125 14.94 -9.43 -3.09
N MET A 126 15.07 -9.64 -4.42
CA MET A 126 14.04 -9.25 -5.38
C MET A 126 12.79 -10.12 -5.20
N ALA A 127 12.95 -11.44 -5.12
CA ALA A 127 11.83 -12.36 -4.88
C ALA A 127 11.17 -12.11 -3.52
N ILE A 128 11.97 -11.83 -2.45
CA ILE A 128 11.46 -11.47 -1.12
C ILE A 128 10.54 -10.25 -1.21
N ARG A 129 11.00 -9.16 -1.84
CA ARG A 129 10.23 -7.90 -1.92
C ARG A 129 8.96 -8.06 -2.75
N LEU A 130 9.05 -8.70 -3.91
CA LEU A 130 7.90 -8.87 -4.79
C LEU A 130 6.86 -9.82 -4.22
N SER A 131 7.28 -10.95 -3.64
CA SER A 131 6.39 -11.87 -2.93
C SER A 131 5.71 -11.16 -1.74
N HIS A 132 6.47 -10.40 -0.95
CA HIS A 132 5.95 -9.64 0.18
C HIS A 132 4.86 -8.65 -0.26
N PHE A 133 5.09 -7.84 -1.30
CA PHE A 133 4.10 -6.89 -1.82
C PHE A 133 2.89 -7.60 -2.43
N THR A 134 3.08 -8.70 -3.13
CA THR A 134 1.96 -9.42 -3.74
C THR A 134 1.08 -10.08 -2.67
N HIS A 135 1.66 -10.70 -1.67
CA HIS A 135 0.89 -11.21 -0.53
C HIS A 135 0.14 -10.09 0.20
N PHE A 136 0.76 -8.92 0.36
CA PHE A 136 0.14 -7.74 0.95
C PHE A 136 -1.14 -7.32 0.21
N TYR A 137 -1.09 -7.24 -1.12
CA TYR A 137 -2.24 -6.82 -1.92
C TYR A 137 -3.30 -7.91 -2.12
N LEU A 138 -2.90 -9.18 -2.22
CA LEU A 138 -3.80 -10.23 -2.71
C LEU A 138 -4.14 -11.32 -1.70
N HIS A 139 -3.25 -11.64 -0.75
CA HIS A 139 -3.38 -12.82 0.11
C HIS A 139 -3.44 -12.49 1.61
N GLY A 140 -3.11 -11.26 1.98
CA GLY A 140 -3.17 -10.74 3.35
C GLY A 140 -2.02 -11.17 4.26
N GLY A 141 -2.01 -10.63 5.47
CA GLY A 141 -0.91 -10.73 6.43
C GLY A 141 -0.51 -12.16 6.82
N GLY A 142 -1.47 -13.08 6.85
CA GLY A 142 -1.17 -14.50 7.13
C GLY A 142 -0.23 -15.13 6.10
N ALA A 143 -0.42 -14.85 4.82
CA ALA A 143 0.45 -15.34 3.74
C ALA A 143 1.81 -14.63 3.76
N MET A 144 1.82 -13.31 3.99
CA MET A 144 3.07 -12.54 4.17
C MET A 144 3.94 -13.15 5.27
N ARG A 145 3.36 -13.38 6.44
CA ARG A 145 4.06 -13.97 7.59
C ARG A 145 4.58 -15.37 7.28
N GLN A 146 3.80 -16.23 6.63
CA GLN A 146 4.24 -17.57 6.25
C GLN A 146 5.43 -17.53 5.29
N SER A 147 5.38 -16.69 4.27
CA SER A 147 6.49 -16.49 3.32
C SER A 147 7.75 -16.03 4.04
N THR A 148 7.66 -14.98 4.85
CA THR A 148 8.80 -14.43 5.60
C THR A 148 9.38 -15.44 6.60
N ASN A 149 8.53 -16.13 7.37
CA ASN A 149 8.99 -17.15 8.34
C ASN A 149 9.69 -18.34 7.66
N ARG A 150 9.39 -18.62 6.39
CA ARG A 150 10.06 -19.68 5.62
C ARG A 150 11.51 -19.35 5.33
N ILE A 151 11.83 -18.09 5.05
CA ILE A 151 13.18 -17.65 4.69
C ILE A 151 14.04 -17.26 5.89
N LEU A 152 13.45 -16.77 6.99
CA LEU A 152 14.17 -16.27 8.15
C LEU A 152 15.26 -17.21 8.68
N PRO A 153 15.08 -18.55 8.77
CA PRO A 153 16.13 -19.46 9.26
C PRO A 153 17.42 -19.48 8.42
N ALA A 154 17.38 -18.97 7.19
CA ALA A 154 18.55 -18.86 6.31
C ALA A 154 19.30 -17.53 6.50
N TRP A 155 18.76 -16.59 7.29
CA TRP A 155 19.33 -15.27 7.51
C TRP A 155 19.91 -15.17 8.92
N ASP A 156 21.08 -14.56 9.04
CA ASP A 156 21.75 -14.25 10.30
C ASP A 156 22.34 -12.84 10.27
N LYS A 157 22.84 -12.38 11.44
CA LYS A 157 23.34 -11.00 11.60
C LYS A 157 24.57 -10.67 10.74
N GLU A 158 25.31 -11.67 10.31
CA GLU A 158 26.53 -11.50 9.53
C GLU A 158 26.23 -11.26 8.05
N ARG A 159 24.98 -11.55 7.64
CA ARG A 159 24.56 -11.41 6.27
C ARG A 159 24.21 -9.97 5.93
N PRO A 160 24.67 -9.46 4.77
CA PRO A 160 24.17 -8.19 4.25
C PRO A 160 22.64 -8.19 4.20
N ASP A 161 22.01 -7.06 4.50
CA ASP A 161 20.55 -6.84 4.50
C ASP A 161 19.75 -7.60 5.58
N TYR A 162 20.37 -8.29 6.54
CA TYR A 162 19.63 -8.94 7.62
C TYR A 162 18.68 -7.99 8.34
N GLY A 163 19.09 -6.72 8.57
CA GLY A 163 18.22 -5.69 9.15
C GLY A 163 16.96 -5.47 8.31
N PHE A 164 17.10 -5.33 6.99
CA PHE A 164 15.94 -5.17 6.10
C PHE A 164 15.00 -6.37 6.12
N ILE A 165 15.53 -7.59 6.27
CA ILE A 165 14.69 -8.79 6.39
C ILE A 165 13.93 -8.81 7.73
N LEU A 166 14.52 -8.31 8.80
CA LEU A 166 13.79 -8.09 10.05
C LEU A 166 12.68 -7.06 9.89
N GLY A 167 12.92 -5.97 9.14
CA GLY A 167 11.90 -4.98 8.81
C GLY A 167 10.74 -5.57 7.99
N ILE A 168 11.02 -6.42 7.00
CA ILE A 168 10.02 -7.16 6.25
C ILE A 168 9.24 -8.13 7.16
N SER A 169 9.93 -8.80 8.08
CA SER A 169 9.31 -9.67 9.08
C SER A 169 8.39 -8.88 10.00
N ALA A 170 8.82 -7.70 10.45
CA ALA A 170 8.04 -6.82 11.31
C ALA A 170 6.69 -6.46 10.66
N PHE A 171 6.70 -6.03 9.40
CA PHE A 171 5.47 -5.68 8.69
C PHE A 171 4.60 -6.91 8.40
N SER A 172 5.20 -8.07 8.11
CA SER A 172 4.46 -9.32 7.93
C SER A 172 3.73 -9.76 9.20
N HIS A 173 4.35 -9.59 10.37
CA HIS A 173 3.74 -9.88 11.66
C HIS A 173 2.67 -8.85 12.03
N GLU A 174 2.91 -7.57 11.69
CA GLU A 174 1.93 -6.50 11.94
C GLU A 174 0.63 -6.74 11.18
N GLU A 175 0.70 -6.96 9.86
CA GLU A 175 -0.47 -7.26 9.03
C GLU A 175 -1.15 -8.61 9.39
N ALA A 176 -0.44 -9.50 10.10
CA ALA A 176 -1.01 -10.72 10.65
C ALA A 176 -1.60 -10.55 12.06
N GLY A 177 -1.48 -9.37 12.69
CA GLY A 177 -1.97 -9.07 14.03
C GLY A 177 -1.04 -9.48 15.17
N ASP A 178 0.18 -9.92 14.88
CA ASP A 178 1.20 -10.33 15.87
C ASP A 178 2.03 -9.11 16.32
N TYR A 179 1.38 -8.11 16.91
CA TYR A 179 1.96 -6.79 17.17
C TYR A 179 3.20 -6.80 18.08
N ARG A 180 3.30 -7.73 19.03
CA ARG A 180 4.46 -7.84 19.91
C ARG A 180 5.71 -8.29 19.14
N GLU A 181 5.56 -9.29 18.30
CA GLU A 181 6.60 -9.83 17.43
C GLU A 181 7.00 -8.78 16.38
N ALA A 182 6.01 -8.07 15.81
CA ALA A 182 6.23 -6.99 14.86
C ALA A 182 7.05 -5.84 15.47
N GLU A 183 6.67 -5.35 16.65
CA GLU A 183 7.40 -4.26 17.33
C GLU A 183 8.83 -4.68 17.66
N ALA A 184 9.03 -5.90 18.19
CA ALA A 184 10.35 -6.40 18.54
C ALA A 184 11.27 -6.52 17.30
N ALA A 185 10.75 -7.09 16.20
CA ALA A 185 11.53 -7.26 14.97
C ALA A 185 11.85 -5.89 14.32
N GLY A 186 10.85 -4.97 14.26
CA GLY A 186 11.04 -3.65 13.67
C GLY A 186 12.03 -2.78 14.46
N LYS A 187 11.96 -2.77 15.78
CA LYS A 187 12.94 -2.06 16.61
C LYS A 187 14.34 -2.66 16.45
N GLY A 188 14.46 -4.01 16.44
CA GLY A 188 15.74 -4.66 16.18
C GLY A 188 16.32 -4.34 14.80
N ALA A 189 15.48 -4.21 13.77
CA ALA A 189 15.91 -3.78 12.45
C ALA A 189 16.47 -2.34 12.47
N VAL A 190 15.79 -1.40 13.13
CA VAL A 190 16.21 -0.01 13.25
C VAL A 190 17.48 0.13 14.10
N GLU A 191 17.68 -0.71 15.13
CA GLU A 191 18.94 -0.77 15.90
C GLU A 191 20.12 -1.17 15.00
N ILE A 192 19.91 -2.07 14.03
CA ILE A 192 20.93 -2.47 13.06
C ILE A 192 21.15 -1.39 12.02
N ASN A 193 20.06 -0.84 11.47
CA ASN A 193 20.08 0.19 10.46
C ASN A 193 19.05 1.30 10.73
N PRO A 194 19.44 2.42 11.35
CA PRO A 194 18.52 3.53 11.62
C PRO A 194 17.87 4.16 10.37
N LYS A 195 18.43 3.90 9.17
CA LYS A 195 17.87 4.34 7.90
C LYS A 195 16.84 3.38 7.31
N ASP A 196 16.54 2.27 7.99
CA ASP A 196 15.50 1.34 7.52
C ASP A 196 14.11 1.95 7.73
N ILE A 197 13.68 2.68 6.71
CA ILE A 197 12.36 3.33 6.71
C ILE A 197 11.21 2.30 6.70
N TRP A 198 11.42 1.10 6.11
CA TRP A 198 10.41 0.06 6.11
C TRP A 198 10.16 -0.50 7.52
N ALA A 199 11.22 -0.75 8.27
CA ALA A 199 11.12 -1.16 9.67
C ALA A 199 10.54 -0.04 10.54
N THR A 200 10.96 1.22 10.33
CA THR A 200 10.40 2.40 11.00
C THR A 200 8.89 2.48 10.80
N HIS A 201 8.43 2.30 9.57
CA HIS A 201 7.03 2.29 9.17
C HIS A 201 6.26 1.10 9.77
N ALA A 202 6.85 -0.11 9.79
CA ALA A 202 6.20 -1.28 10.39
C ALA A 202 5.90 -1.08 11.89
N VAL A 203 6.82 -0.46 12.64
CA VAL A 203 6.59 -0.11 14.06
C VAL A 203 5.53 0.99 14.19
N ALA A 204 5.50 1.96 13.27
CA ALA A 204 4.44 2.97 13.24
C ALA A 204 3.06 2.32 13.06
N HIS A 205 2.93 1.33 12.18
CA HIS A 205 1.69 0.56 12.04
C HIS A 205 1.25 -0.11 13.36
N VAL A 206 2.19 -0.73 14.09
CA VAL A 206 1.88 -1.33 15.41
C VAL A 206 1.29 -0.30 16.35
N TYR A 207 1.91 0.88 16.45
CA TYR A 207 1.41 1.94 17.33
C TYR A 207 0.04 2.47 16.90
N GLU A 208 -0.20 2.56 15.59
CA GLU A 208 -1.52 2.96 15.07
C GLU A 208 -2.60 1.95 15.42
N MET A 209 -2.35 0.66 15.15
CA MET A 209 -3.34 -0.40 15.42
C MET A 209 -3.63 -0.56 16.89
N GLN A 210 -2.66 -0.29 17.77
CA GLN A 210 -2.84 -0.36 19.22
C GLN A 210 -3.32 0.97 19.86
N GLY A 211 -3.48 2.05 19.08
CA GLY A 211 -3.88 3.35 19.59
C GLY A 211 -2.82 4.00 20.50
N ARG A 212 -1.54 3.79 20.21
CA ARG A 212 -0.37 4.32 20.95
C ARG A 212 0.18 5.56 20.25
N GLN A 213 -0.69 6.57 20.01
CA GLN A 213 -0.40 7.75 19.19
C GLN A 213 0.82 8.55 19.68
N ASN A 214 0.95 8.76 21.00
CA ASN A 214 2.08 9.51 21.56
C ASN A 214 3.42 8.80 21.33
N GLU A 215 3.44 7.48 21.46
CA GLU A 215 4.64 6.68 21.19
C GLU A 215 4.98 6.69 19.70
N GLY A 216 3.95 6.59 18.85
CA GLY A 216 4.12 6.66 17.39
C GLY A 216 4.69 8.01 16.93
N ILE A 217 4.19 9.13 17.46
CA ILE A 217 4.74 10.46 17.16
C ILE A 217 6.20 10.55 17.60
N ALA A 218 6.51 10.17 18.85
CA ALA A 218 7.87 10.22 19.37
C ALA A 218 8.83 9.30 18.58
N TRP A 219 8.36 8.12 18.18
CA TRP A 219 9.11 7.19 17.33
C TRP A 219 9.49 7.82 15.98
N LEU A 220 8.52 8.35 15.26
CA LEU A 220 8.76 8.95 13.95
C LEU A 220 9.61 10.23 14.06
N ASP A 221 9.40 11.06 15.08
CA ASP A 221 10.20 12.27 15.31
C ASP A 221 11.67 11.95 15.56
N SER A 222 11.95 10.90 16.33
CA SER A 222 13.33 10.50 16.64
C SER A 222 14.10 9.97 15.42
N LEU A 223 13.40 9.42 14.42
CA LEU A 223 13.99 8.78 13.25
C LEU A 223 13.89 9.61 11.96
N SER A 224 13.06 10.64 11.91
CA SER A 224 12.83 11.43 10.69
C SER A 224 14.10 11.99 10.03
N PRO A 225 15.15 12.40 10.75
CA PRO A 225 16.39 12.82 10.11
C PRO A 225 17.13 11.69 9.36
N GLN A 226 16.88 10.42 9.72
CA GLN A 226 17.57 9.27 9.14
C GLN A 226 17.05 8.90 7.75
N TRP A 227 15.77 9.19 7.47
CA TRP A 227 15.12 8.84 6.22
C TRP A 227 14.66 10.05 5.37
N ALA A 228 15.07 11.27 5.75
CA ALA A 228 14.68 12.49 5.07
C ALA A 228 15.09 12.55 3.58
N GLU A 229 16.21 11.91 3.22
CA GLU A 229 16.76 11.90 1.86
C GLU A 229 16.37 10.63 1.05
N LEU A 230 15.59 9.72 1.63
CA LEU A 230 15.14 8.54 0.92
C LEU A 230 14.06 8.89 -0.12
N ASN A 231 13.65 7.89 -0.92
CA ASN A 231 12.65 8.09 -1.96
C ASN A 231 11.27 8.50 -1.40
N ASN A 232 10.26 8.59 -2.26
CA ASN A 232 8.90 9.04 -1.90
C ASN A 232 8.22 8.22 -0.78
N PHE A 233 8.69 7.02 -0.43
CA PHE A 233 8.13 6.26 0.70
C PHE A 233 8.20 7.04 2.03
N ARG A 234 9.11 8.03 2.15
CA ARG A 234 9.13 8.97 3.28
C ARG A 234 7.80 9.73 3.44
N PHE A 235 7.11 10.04 2.35
CA PHE A 235 5.82 10.72 2.39
C PHE A 235 4.75 9.86 3.05
N HIS A 236 4.73 8.56 2.73
CA HIS A 236 3.86 7.61 3.42
C HIS A 236 4.17 7.50 4.92
N THR A 237 5.45 7.59 5.31
CA THR A 237 5.84 7.58 6.71
C THR A 237 5.39 8.85 7.45
N TRP A 238 5.46 10.03 6.81
CA TRP A 238 4.87 11.28 7.34
C TRP A 238 3.34 11.21 7.43
N TRP A 239 2.68 10.54 6.50
CA TRP A 239 1.24 10.30 6.55
C TRP A 239 0.85 9.53 7.82
N HIS A 240 1.59 8.52 8.26
CA HIS A 240 1.34 7.85 9.54
C HIS A 240 1.43 8.80 10.73
N LYS A 241 2.39 9.73 10.72
CA LYS A 241 2.43 10.76 11.76
C LYS A 241 1.18 11.62 11.76
N ALA A 242 0.70 12.02 10.57
CA ALA A 242 -0.54 12.77 10.45
C ALA A 242 -1.76 11.97 10.95
N MET A 243 -1.80 10.65 10.75
CA MET A 243 -2.84 9.77 11.29
C MET A 243 -2.90 9.80 12.83
N TYR A 244 -1.75 9.84 13.51
CA TYR A 244 -1.74 10.00 14.98
C TYR A 244 -2.30 11.35 15.43
N HIS A 245 -1.93 12.44 14.74
CA HIS A 245 -2.47 13.78 15.04
C HIS A 245 -3.97 13.86 14.74
N LEU A 246 -4.45 13.18 13.68
CA LEU A 246 -5.88 13.07 13.35
C LEU A 246 -6.66 12.43 14.52
N GLU A 247 -6.22 11.28 15.02
CA GLU A 247 -6.86 10.60 16.15
C GLU A 247 -6.88 11.46 17.44
N LYS A 248 -5.87 12.32 17.60
CA LYS A 248 -5.79 13.29 18.72
C LYS A 248 -6.63 14.56 18.50
N GLY A 249 -7.31 14.70 17.36
CA GLY A 249 -8.07 15.91 17.02
C GLY A 249 -7.20 17.14 16.74
N GLN A 250 -5.92 16.97 16.44
CA GLN A 250 -4.96 18.04 16.16
C GLN A 250 -4.94 18.37 14.65
N PHE A 251 -6.10 18.82 14.13
CA PHE A 251 -6.36 18.94 12.70
C PHE A 251 -5.46 19.98 12.00
N ASP A 252 -5.12 21.09 12.68
CA ASP A 252 -4.19 22.08 12.11
C ASP A 252 -2.82 21.44 11.83
N THR A 253 -2.30 20.62 12.76
CA THR A 253 -1.06 19.89 12.56
C THR A 253 -1.16 18.86 11.42
N VAL A 254 -2.34 18.22 11.24
CA VAL A 254 -2.57 17.33 10.10
C VAL A 254 -2.46 18.08 8.78
N LEU A 255 -3.08 19.28 8.67
CA LEU A 255 -3.00 20.12 7.49
C LEU A 255 -1.57 20.66 7.23
N GLU A 256 -0.85 21.03 8.28
CA GLU A 256 0.57 21.41 8.17
C GLU A 256 1.43 20.25 7.64
N LEU A 257 1.22 19.03 8.11
CA LEU A 257 1.91 17.83 7.62
C LEU A 257 1.49 17.48 6.18
N TYR A 258 0.22 17.67 5.86
CA TYR A 258 -0.31 17.50 4.50
C TYR A 258 0.44 18.41 3.54
N ASP A 259 0.39 19.72 3.77
CA ASP A 259 0.93 20.73 2.86
C ASP A 259 2.48 20.77 2.85
N GLY A 260 3.12 20.45 3.97
CA GLY A 260 4.56 20.62 4.14
C GLY A 260 5.40 19.34 4.01
N GLN A 261 4.77 18.15 4.09
CA GLN A 261 5.52 16.90 4.12
C GLN A 261 5.05 15.89 3.09
N PHE A 262 3.82 15.36 3.18
CA PHE A 262 3.43 14.19 2.37
C PHE A 262 2.64 14.54 1.10
N TRP A 263 2.19 15.79 0.93
CA TRP A 263 1.60 16.30 -0.31
C TRP A 263 2.02 17.75 -0.59
N ALA A 264 3.30 18.07 -0.33
CA ALA A 264 3.83 19.41 -0.55
C ALA A 264 3.80 19.86 -2.02
N GLU A 265 3.92 18.91 -2.93
CA GLU A 265 3.78 19.11 -4.38
C GLU A 265 2.90 17.98 -4.96
N PRO A 266 1.99 18.30 -5.92
CA PRO A 266 1.20 17.28 -6.60
C PRO A 266 2.08 16.23 -7.28
N SER A 267 1.76 14.95 -7.04
CA SER A 267 2.49 13.79 -7.56
C SER A 267 1.54 12.88 -8.35
N ASP A 268 2.03 12.31 -9.46
CA ASP A 268 1.33 11.28 -10.22
C ASP A 268 1.58 9.87 -9.65
N GLU A 269 2.35 9.77 -8.57
CA GLU A 269 2.64 8.50 -7.92
C GLU A 269 1.44 8.06 -7.07
N TYR A 270 0.93 6.85 -7.34
CA TYR A 270 -0.34 6.41 -6.77
C TYR A 270 -0.34 6.33 -5.23
N LEU A 271 0.79 5.96 -4.59
CA LEU A 271 0.86 5.86 -3.14
C LEU A 271 0.74 7.24 -2.49
N ASP A 272 1.42 8.25 -3.04
CA ASP A 272 1.36 9.63 -2.55
C ASP A 272 -0.06 10.16 -2.66
N PHE A 273 -0.69 9.96 -3.84
CA PHE A 273 -2.06 10.36 -4.09
C PHE A 273 -3.06 9.71 -3.13
N THR A 274 -2.95 8.38 -2.96
CA THR A 274 -3.92 7.65 -2.12
C THR A 274 -3.83 8.04 -0.65
N ASN A 275 -2.63 8.34 -0.15
CA ASN A 275 -2.43 8.89 1.19
C ASN A 275 -3.12 10.26 1.35
N ALA A 276 -2.95 11.14 0.36
CA ALA A 276 -3.54 12.48 0.36
C ALA A 276 -5.06 12.42 0.33
N ALA A 277 -5.65 11.66 -0.61
CA ALA A 277 -7.09 11.50 -0.74
C ALA A 277 -7.74 10.89 0.51
N ALA A 278 -7.14 9.81 1.04
CA ALA A 278 -7.62 9.15 2.25
C ALA A 278 -7.54 10.06 3.50
N MET A 279 -6.56 10.96 3.56
CA MET A 279 -6.45 11.92 4.66
C MET A 279 -7.53 13.00 4.57
N LEU A 280 -7.73 13.60 3.41
CA LEU A 280 -8.79 14.61 3.22
C LEU A 280 -10.17 14.03 3.52
N TRP A 281 -10.43 12.78 3.11
CA TRP A 281 -11.71 12.11 3.39
C TRP A 281 -11.95 11.96 4.90
N ARG A 282 -10.90 11.62 5.67
CA ARG A 282 -10.99 11.52 7.13
C ARG A 282 -11.19 12.88 7.78
N LEU A 283 -10.53 13.94 7.29
CA LEU A 283 -10.72 15.31 7.78
C LEU A 283 -12.15 15.82 7.53
N ASP A 284 -12.71 15.55 6.35
CA ASP A 284 -14.10 15.87 6.04
C ASP A 284 -15.08 15.23 7.05
N TYR A 285 -14.87 13.98 7.43
CA TYR A 285 -15.67 13.31 8.46
C TYR A 285 -15.56 13.94 9.85
N GLN A 286 -14.53 14.74 10.09
CA GLN A 286 -14.38 15.51 11.31
C GLN A 286 -14.90 16.96 11.17
N GLY A 287 -15.48 17.32 10.01
CA GLY A 287 -16.00 18.66 9.74
C GLY A 287 -14.89 19.71 9.52
N VAL A 288 -13.70 19.28 9.16
CA VAL A 288 -12.56 20.20 8.90
C VAL A 288 -12.68 20.76 7.49
N ASP A 289 -12.60 22.09 7.37
CA ASP A 289 -12.50 22.75 6.06
C ASP A 289 -11.12 22.49 5.45
N VAL A 290 -11.09 21.72 4.37
CA VAL A 290 -9.86 21.38 3.64
C VAL A 290 -9.56 22.32 2.48
N GLY A 291 -10.37 23.35 2.28
CA GLY A 291 -10.18 24.38 1.24
C GLY A 291 -10.17 23.77 -0.17
N GLN A 292 -9.23 24.20 -1.01
CA GLN A 292 -9.11 23.74 -2.40
C GLN A 292 -8.35 22.42 -2.60
N ARG A 293 -8.00 21.71 -1.53
CA ARG A 293 -7.16 20.51 -1.64
C ARG A 293 -7.82 19.40 -2.46
N TRP A 294 -9.14 19.27 -2.40
CA TRP A 294 -9.87 18.34 -3.26
C TRP A 294 -9.76 18.68 -4.75
N SER A 295 -9.79 19.97 -5.11
CA SER A 295 -9.65 20.40 -6.50
C SER A 295 -8.25 20.05 -7.05
N ILE A 296 -7.19 20.25 -6.25
CA ILE A 296 -5.82 19.88 -6.62
C ILE A 296 -5.70 18.36 -6.83
N LEU A 297 -6.31 17.56 -5.97
CA LEU A 297 -6.32 16.09 -6.14
C LEU A 297 -7.14 15.68 -7.36
N ALA A 298 -8.27 16.32 -7.62
CA ALA A 298 -9.11 16.01 -8.77
C ALA A 298 -8.40 16.30 -10.10
N ASP A 299 -7.56 17.35 -10.17
CA ASP A 299 -6.72 17.62 -11.34
C ASP A 299 -5.72 16.48 -11.61
N VAL A 300 -5.18 15.84 -10.54
CA VAL A 300 -4.33 14.66 -10.69
C VAL A 300 -5.17 13.46 -11.12
N ALA A 301 -6.29 13.21 -10.45
CA ALA A 301 -7.16 12.06 -10.74
C ALA A 301 -7.65 12.03 -12.20
N GLU A 302 -7.96 13.20 -12.77
CA GLU A 302 -8.37 13.29 -14.19
C GLU A 302 -7.29 12.83 -15.17
N ARG A 303 -6.01 13.01 -14.83
CA ARG A 303 -4.90 12.53 -15.68
C ARG A 303 -4.80 11.02 -15.74
N HIS A 304 -5.33 10.33 -14.71
CA HIS A 304 -5.36 8.88 -14.59
C HIS A 304 -6.69 8.24 -14.98
N ASN A 305 -7.64 9.04 -15.49
CA ASN A 305 -8.91 8.53 -16.00
C ASN A 305 -8.67 7.55 -17.16
N GLY A 306 -9.14 6.32 -16.98
CA GLY A 306 -9.00 5.25 -17.97
C GLY A 306 -7.79 4.34 -17.77
N ASP A 307 -6.92 4.58 -16.81
CA ASP A 307 -5.76 3.73 -16.53
C ASP A 307 -6.18 2.33 -16.08
N ALA A 308 -7.08 2.23 -15.10
CA ALA A 308 -7.70 1.00 -14.58
C ALA A 308 -6.71 -0.17 -14.34
N ILE A 309 -5.49 0.16 -13.86
CA ILE A 309 -4.41 -0.82 -13.62
C ILE A 309 -4.45 -1.33 -12.19
N LEU A 310 -4.66 -0.43 -11.23
CA LEU A 310 -4.65 -0.72 -9.81
C LEU A 310 -5.94 -0.23 -9.17
N THR A 311 -6.88 -1.12 -8.93
CA THR A 311 -8.20 -0.81 -8.38
C THR A 311 -8.15 -0.03 -7.06
N PHE A 312 -7.10 -0.24 -6.26
CA PHE A 312 -6.84 0.54 -5.05
C PHE A 312 -6.67 2.03 -5.35
N ALA A 313 -5.90 2.37 -6.38
CA ALA A 313 -5.71 3.75 -6.83
C ALA A 313 -7.01 4.33 -7.41
N ASP A 314 -7.70 3.57 -8.28
CA ASP A 314 -8.97 3.99 -8.90
C ASP A 314 -10.02 4.39 -7.87
N ALA A 315 -10.12 3.63 -6.76
CA ALA A 315 -11.04 3.94 -5.69
C ALA A 315 -10.71 5.27 -4.97
N HIS A 316 -9.43 5.64 -4.87
CA HIS A 316 -9.01 6.93 -4.32
C HIS A 316 -9.14 8.07 -5.35
N TYR A 317 -8.90 7.82 -6.63
CA TYR A 317 -9.21 8.80 -7.69
C TYR A 317 -10.70 9.16 -7.66
N MET A 318 -11.59 8.17 -7.48
CA MET A 318 -13.02 8.42 -7.32
C MET A 318 -13.33 9.33 -6.13
N MET A 319 -12.63 9.21 -5.00
CA MET A 319 -12.82 10.12 -3.86
C MET A 319 -12.62 11.58 -4.29
N ALA A 320 -11.51 11.87 -4.97
CA ALA A 320 -11.17 13.23 -5.38
C ALA A 320 -12.15 13.79 -6.41
N LEU A 321 -12.47 13.00 -7.45
CA LEU A 321 -13.40 13.42 -8.50
C LEU A 321 -14.80 13.69 -7.94
N ALA A 322 -15.30 12.81 -7.08
CA ALA A 322 -16.62 12.96 -6.48
C ALA A 322 -16.70 14.16 -5.53
N LYS A 323 -15.67 14.36 -4.70
CA LYS A 323 -15.62 15.48 -3.74
C LYS A 323 -15.49 16.84 -4.40
N ASP A 324 -14.77 16.93 -5.53
CA ASP A 324 -14.65 18.17 -6.31
C ASP A 324 -15.81 18.38 -7.31
N GLY A 325 -16.78 17.46 -7.35
CA GLY A 325 -17.96 17.58 -8.22
C GLY A 325 -17.68 17.34 -9.70
N ARG A 326 -16.59 16.66 -10.06
CA ARG A 326 -16.21 16.33 -11.44
C ARG A 326 -16.96 15.11 -11.95
N MET A 327 -18.30 15.24 -12.08
CA MET A 327 -19.19 14.11 -12.35
C MET A 327 -18.93 13.42 -13.70
N GLU A 328 -18.54 14.16 -14.74
CA GLU A 328 -18.18 13.59 -16.05
C GLU A 328 -16.92 12.74 -15.97
N ALA A 329 -15.90 13.23 -15.28
CA ALA A 329 -14.66 12.49 -15.05
C ALA A 329 -14.91 11.25 -14.17
N ALA A 330 -15.71 11.37 -13.12
CA ALA A 330 -16.11 10.26 -12.26
C ALA A 330 -16.85 9.16 -13.05
N GLN A 331 -17.74 9.55 -13.98
CA GLN A 331 -18.43 8.58 -14.85
C GLN A 331 -17.45 7.90 -15.81
N THR A 332 -16.50 8.65 -16.38
CA THR A 332 -15.44 8.08 -17.24
C THR A 332 -14.61 7.05 -16.49
N LEU A 333 -14.26 7.31 -15.24
CA LEU A 333 -13.54 6.34 -14.38
C LEU A 333 -14.39 5.09 -14.15
N LEU A 334 -15.67 5.22 -13.83
CA LEU A 334 -16.58 4.07 -13.66
C LEU A 334 -16.68 3.23 -14.92
N ASP A 335 -16.78 3.85 -16.10
CA ASP A 335 -16.90 3.16 -17.38
C ASP A 335 -15.60 2.40 -17.70
N SER A 336 -14.45 3.01 -17.47
CA SER A 336 -13.12 2.39 -17.66
C SER A 336 -12.93 1.19 -16.72
N LEU A 337 -13.30 1.35 -15.45
CA LEU A 337 -13.21 0.29 -14.47
C LEU A 337 -14.20 -0.86 -14.78
N ALA A 338 -15.39 -0.53 -15.32
CA ALA A 338 -16.36 -1.53 -15.76
C ALA A 338 -15.88 -2.33 -16.98
N GLU A 339 -15.11 -1.70 -17.88
CA GLU A 339 -14.48 -2.41 -19.00
C GLU A 339 -13.35 -3.30 -18.50
N ALA A 340 -12.46 -2.79 -17.64
CA ALA A 340 -11.37 -3.56 -17.03
C ALA A 340 -11.89 -4.79 -16.24
N ALA A 341 -13.04 -4.66 -15.58
CA ALA A 341 -13.68 -5.74 -14.82
C ALA A 341 -14.13 -6.93 -15.67
N LYS A 342 -14.22 -6.79 -17.00
CA LYS A 342 -14.53 -7.91 -17.94
C LYS A 342 -13.32 -8.79 -18.25
N GLY A 343 -12.12 -8.34 -17.88
CA GLY A 343 -10.88 -9.09 -18.06
C GLY A 343 -10.79 -10.34 -17.18
N SER A 344 -9.72 -11.08 -17.33
CA SER A 344 -9.47 -12.33 -16.60
C SER A 344 -8.40 -12.23 -15.51
N GLY A 345 -7.65 -11.13 -15.43
CA GLY A 345 -6.58 -10.91 -14.48
C GLY A 345 -7.07 -10.67 -13.05
N GLU A 346 -6.16 -10.66 -12.08
CA GLU A 346 -6.51 -10.44 -10.67
C GLU A 346 -7.16 -9.08 -10.45
N GLN A 347 -6.61 -8.01 -11.03
CA GLN A 347 -7.19 -6.66 -10.91
C GLN A 347 -8.60 -6.58 -11.52
N ALA A 348 -8.87 -7.31 -12.61
CA ALA A 348 -10.23 -7.38 -13.18
C ALA A 348 -11.22 -8.01 -12.19
N ARG A 349 -10.82 -9.08 -11.50
CA ARG A 349 -11.64 -9.71 -10.44
C ARG A 349 -11.88 -8.77 -9.25
N VAL A 350 -10.85 -8.03 -8.85
CA VAL A 350 -10.96 -7.03 -7.77
C VAL A 350 -11.87 -5.89 -8.19
N ALA A 351 -11.69 -5.37 -9.39
CA ALA A 351 -12.52 -4.31 -9.96
C ALA A 351 -14.00 -4.70 -10.00
N ALA A 352 -14.31 -5.91 -10.48
CA ALA A 352 -15.68 -6.42 -10.55
C ALA A 352 -16.32 -6.62 -9.17
N ALA A 353 -15.57 -7.24 -8.23
CA ALA A 353 -16.12 -7.68 -6.96
C ALA A 353 -16.22 -6.57 -5.90
N VAL A 354 -15.29 -5.60 -5.93
CA VAL A 354 -15.16 -4.59 -4.88
C VAL A 354 -14.99 -3.17 -5.45
N GLY A 355 -14.13 -2.98 -6.44
CA GLY A 355 -13.76 -1.66 -6.94
C GLY A 355 -14.94 -0.85 -7.47
N LEU A 356 -15.67 -1.41 -8.45
CA LEU A 356 -16.85 -0.76 -9.02
C LEU A 356 -17.94 -0.45 -7.98
N PRO A 357 -18.32 -1.41 -7.09
CA PRO A 357 -19.26 -1.09 -6.03
C PRO A 357 -18.79 0.04 -5.10
N VAL A 358 -17.52 0.01 -4.67
CA VAL A 358 -16.96 1.05 -3.79
C VAL A 358 -16.96 2.41 -4.48
N CYS A 359 -16.54 2.50 -5.77
CA CYS A 359 -16.57 3.74 -6.52
C CYS A 359 -18.00 4.29 -6.67
N ARG A 360 -19.00 3.44 -6.93
CA ARG A 360 -20.41 3.84 -7.00
C ARG A 360 -20.91 4.37 -5.66
N ALA A 361 -20.57 3.70 -4.56
CA ALA A 361 -20.95 4.16 -3.23
C ALA A 361 -20.28 5.51 -2.88
N THR A 362 -18.99 5.67 -3.23
CA THR A 362 -18.26 6.94 -3.05
C THR A 362 -18.93 8.07 -3.80
N LEU A 363 -19.33 7.84 -5.05
CA LEU A 363 -20.03 8.83 -5.86
C LEU A 363 -21.40 9.17 -5.25
N ALA A 364 -22.17 8.16 -4.81
CA ALA A 364 -23.47 8.37 -4.17
C ALA A 364 -23.36 9.25 -2.91
N LEU A 365 -22.33 9.05 -2.08
CA LEU A 365 -22.07 9.86 -0.88
C LEU A 365 -21.73 11.33 -1.18
N CYS A 366 -21.38 11.67 -2.41
CA CYS A 366 -20.99 13.04 -2.81
C CYS A 366 -22.00 13.73 -3.70
N GLN A 367 -23.10 13.07 -4.09
CA GLN A 367 -24.16 13.70 -4.89
C GLN A 367 -24.96 14.69 -4.04
N SER A 368 -25.27 15.84 -4.63
CA SER A 368 -25.64 17.08 -3.94
C SER A 368 -27.00 17.10 -3.24
N ASP A 369 -27.81 16.07 -3.35
CA ASP A 369 -29.17 16.07 -2.80
C ASP A 369 -29.29 15.41 -1.43
N GLY A 370 -28.16 15.00 -0.82
CA GLY A 370 -28.07 14.61 0.61
C GLY A 370 -28.76 13.30 0.99
N ASP A 371 -29.51 12.67 0.08
CA ASP A 371 -30.39 11.53 0.39
C ASP A 371 -29.82 10.16 0.01
N ASP A 372 -28.58 10.08 -0.48
CA ASP A 372 -28.03 8.82 -1.01
C ASP A 372 -27.09 8.06 -0.04
N ALA A 373 -27.03 8.49 1.23
CA ALA A 373 -26.35 7.71 2.26
C ALA A 373 -26.96 6.29 2.39
N GLY A 374 -28.28 6.18 2.18
CA GLY A 374 -28.99 4.90 2.14
C GLY A 374 -28.51 4.00 1.00
N ALA A 375 -28.43 4.54 -0.22
CA ALA A 375 -27.92 3.80 -1.38
C ALA A 375 -26.46 3.40 -1.22
N ALA A 376 -25.61 4.29 -0.70
CA ALA A 376 -24.21 3.96 -0.38
C ALA A 376 -24.12 2.87 0.69
N ALA A 377 -24.92 2.94 1.75
CA ALA A 377 -24.96 1.92 2.81
C ALA A 377 -25.41 0.56 2.26
N ASP A 378 -26.40 0.51 1.36
CA ASP A 378 -26.85 -0.74 0.72
C ASP A 378 -25.78 -1.39 -0.14
N ILE A 379 -24.92 -0.60 -0.78
CA ILE A 379 -23.77 -1.10 -1.53
C ILE A 379 -22.63 -1.55 -0.59
N LEU A 380 -22.28 -0.73 0.39
CA LEU A 380 -21.09 -0.92 1.21
C LEU A 380 -21.24 -2.01 2.28
N LEU A 381 -22.41 -2.10 2.93
CA LEU A 381 -22.61 -3.04 4.04
C LEU A 381 -22.39 -4.50 3.65
N PRO A 382 -22.87 -5.01 2.50
CA PRO A 382 -22.56 -6.37 2.04
C PRO A 382 -21.07 -6.58 1.73
N LEU A 383 -20.35 -5.50 1.38
CA LEU A 383 -18.93 -5.56 1.00
C LEU A 383 -17.97 -5.48 2.19
N ARG A 384 -18.44 -5.11 3.38
CA ARG A 384 -17.59 -4.81 4.55
C ARG A 384 -16.50 -5.87 4.84
N ASP A 385 -16.83 -7.14 4.66
CA ASP A 385 -15.91 -8.27 4.88
C ASP A 385 -15.03 -8.59 3.66
N HIS A 386 -15.18 -7.86 2.55
CA HIS A 386 -14.48 -8.06 1.28
C HIS A 386 -13.67 -6.85 0.82
N ILE A 387 -13.84 -5.68 1.46
CA ILE A 387 -13.17 -4.43 1.09
C ILE A 387 -11.64 -4.57 1.15
N TRP A 388 -11.12 -5.43 2.02
CA TRP A 388 -9.69 -5.72 2.10
C TRP A 388 -9.08 -6.17 0.75
N ARG A 389 -9.87 -6.69 -0.16
CA ARG A 389 -9.43 -7.11 -1.50
C ARG A 389 -9.01 -5.95 -2.40
N LEU A 390 -9.38 -4.70 -2.08
CA LEU A 390 -8.81 -3.53 -2.74
C LEU A 390 -7.30 -3.46 -2.60
N GLY A 391 -6.74 -4.07 -1.56
CA GLY A 391 -5.33 -3.98 -1.21
C GLY A 391 -5.04 -2.85 -0.21
N GLY A 392 -3.77 -2.60 0.02
CA GLY A 392 -3.31 -1.65 1.03
C GLY A 392 -3.25 -2.24 2.45
N SER A 393 -2.67 -1.51 3.38
CA SER A 393 -2.51 -1.89 4.78
C SER A 393 -3.81 -1.75 5.57
N HIS A 394 -3.83 -2.29 6.80
CA HIS A 394 -4.93 -2.05 7.74
C HIS A 394 -5.20 -0.55 7.92
N ALA A 395 -4.16 0.28 8.05
CA ALA A 395 -4.28 1.73 8.17
C ALA A 395 -4.89 2.40 6.93
N GLN A 396 -4.47 1.95 5.74
CA GLN A 396 -5.00 2.48 4.47
C GLN A 396 -6.45 2.05 4.25
N ARG A 397 -6.78 0.78 4.47
CA ARG A 397 -8.15 0.25 4.31
C ARG A 397 -9.15 0.81 5.31
N ASP A 398 -8.68 1.34 6.43
CA ASP A 398 -9.54 1.88 7.49
C ASP A 398 -10.45 3.02 7.01
N VAL A 399 -10.06 3.79 5.99
CA VAL A 399 -10.92 4.81 5.40
C VAL A 399 -12.23 4.23 4.85
N TRP A 400 -12.17 3.04 4.25
CA TRP A 400 -13.34 2.33 3.73
C TRP A 400 -14.23 1.81 4.85
N ALA A 401 -13.65 1.29 5.94
CA ALA A 401 -14.40 0.88 7.13
C ALA A 401 -15.11 2.08 7.78
N GLN A 402 -14.46 3.24 7.81
CA GLN A 402 -15.07 4.49 8.25
C GLN A 402 -16.22 4.90 7.31
N MET A 403 -16.03 4.77 6.00
CA MET A 403 -17.06 5.09 5.01
C MET A 403 -18.32 4.24 5.21
N VAL A 404 -18.17 2.92 5.45
CA VAL A 404 -19.33 2.05 5.78
C VAL A 404 -20.05 2.54 7.04
N CYS A 405 -19.32 2.79 8.11
CA CYS A 405 -19.92 3.22 9.38
C CYS A 405 -20.64 4.58 9.23
N ARG A 406 -20.02 5.54 8.54
CA ARG A 406 -20.60 6.87 8.36
C ARG A 406 -21.83 6.82 7.46
N ALA A 407 -21.80 6.08 6.34
CA ALA A 407 -22.96 5.89 5.47
C ALA A 407 -24.16 5.31 6.23
N LEU A 408 -23.93 4.36 7.13
CA LEU A 408 -25.00 3.78 7.96
C LEU A 408 -25.56 4.79 8.97
N LEU A 409 -24.72 5.59 9.61
CA LEU A 409 -25.14 6.62 10.55
C LEU A 409 -25.95 7.71 9.83
N ASP A 410 -25.46 8.20 8.70
CA ASP A 410 -26.13 9.24 7.89
C ASP A 410 -27.45 8.74 7.31
N ALA A 411 -27.57 7.44 7.02
CA ALA A 411 -28.82 6.80 6.58
C ALA A 411 -29.78 6.46 7.72
N GLY A 412 -29.46 6.77 8.99
CA GLY A 412 -30.26 6.42 10.15
C GLY A 412 -30.33 4.91 10.46
N ARG A 413 -29.41 4.11 9.88
CA ARG A 413 -29.32 2.65 10.09
C ARG A 413 -28.52 2.34 11.37
N PHE A 414 -28.98 2.86 12.48
CA PHE A 414 -28.24 2.85 13.75
C PHE A 414 -27.97 1.45 14.29
N GLU A 415 -28.85 0.47 14.08
CA GLU A 415 -28.63 -0.90 14.52
C GLU A 415 -27.46 -1.57 13.79
N ASP A 416 -27.37 -1.38 12.48
CA ASP A 416 -26.25 -1.87 11.67
C ASP A 416 -24.93 -1.19 12.07
N ALA A 417 -24.98 0.15 12.18
CA ALA A 417 -23.83 0.98 12.61
C ALA A 417 -23.34 0.57 14.01
N ARG A 418 -24.25 0.33 14.95
CA ARG A 418 -23.92 -0.09 16.32
C ARG A 418 -23.07 -1.35 16.33
N GLY A 419 -23.43 -2.36 15.53
CA GLY A 419 -22.70 -3.62 15.48
C GLY A 419 -21.25 -3.44 14.97
N LEU A 420 -21.08 -2.69 13.87
CA LEU A 420 -19.76 -2.42 13.30
C LEU A 420 -18.89 -1.51 14.19
N LEU A 421 -19.49 -0.51 14.82
CA LEU A 421 -18.78 0.41 15.71
C LEU A 421 -18.41 -0.25 17.05
N ALA A 422 -19.22 -1.19 17.56
CA ALA A 422 -18.85 -2.02 18.69
C ALA A 422 -17.59 -2.85 18.40
N GLN A 423 -17.54 -3.50 17.22
CA GLN A 423 -16.34 -4.23 16.76
C GLN A 423 -15.14 -3.29 16.63
N ARG A 424 -15.32 -2.12 15.99
CA ARG A 424 -14.26 -1.13 15.79
C ARG A 424 -13.69 -0.63 17.12
N THR A 425 -14.53 -0.24 18.08
CA THR A 425 -14.09 0.25 19.39
C THR A 425 -13.47 -0.84 20.26
N ALA A 426 -13.84 -2.10 20.06
CA ALA A 426 -13.16 -3.23 20.71
C ALA A 426 -11.73 -3.43 20.17
N THR A 427 -11.51 -3.19 18.88
CA THR A 427 -10.19 -3.31 18.23
C THR A 427 -9.30 -2.09 18.46
N LYS A 428 -9.85 -0.87 18.26
CA LYS A 428 -9.16 0.42 18.46
C LYS A 428 -9.73 1.12 19.71
N GLN A 429 -9.42 0.60 20.89
CA GLN A 429 -9.99 1.08 22.17
C GLN A 429 -9.64 2.53 22.49
N ASN A 430 -8.51 3.04 21.98
CA ASN A 430 -8.01 4.39 22.22
C ASN A 430 -8.33 5.34 21.03
N SER A 431 -9.39 5.08 20.26
CA SER A 431 -9.84 5.95 19.17
C SER A 431 -11.00 6.85 19.62
N PRO A 432 -10.79 8.13 19.94
CA PRO A 432 -11.86 9.07 20.26
C PRO A 432 -12.91 9.18 19.15
N ILE A 433 -12.47 9.14 17.88
CA ILE A 433 -13.35 9.18 16.70
C ILE A 433 -14.30 7.97 16.71
N GLY A 434 -13.77 6.78 16.92
CA GLY A 434 -14.56 5.56 16.98
C GLY A 434 -15.61 5.59 18.10
N TRP A 435 -15.24 6.05 19.28
CA TRP A 435 -16.16 6.16 20.42
C TRP A 435 -17.24 7.22 20.21
N ARG A 436 -16.94 8.37 19.57
CA ARG A 436 -17.95 9.38 19.24
C ARG A 436 -19.02 8.81 18.30
N TRP A 437 -18.61 8.12 17.23
CA TRP A 437 -19.55 7.51 16.30
C TRP A 437 -20.33 6.35 16.92
N TYR A 438 -19.71 5.60 17.82
CA TYR A 438 -20.41 4.55 18.55
C TYR A 438 -21.49 5.14 19.49
N ALA A 439 -21.20 6.25 20.16
CA ALA A 439 -22.19 6.97 20.96
C ALA A 439 -23.38 7.47 20.11
N GLU A 440 -23.12 7.99 18.90
CA GLU A 440 -24.16 8.39 17.94
C GLU A 440 -25.07 7.22 17.56
N ALA A 441 -24.48 6.05 17.24
CA ALA A 441 -25.24 4.84 16.94
C ALA A 441 -26.11 4.36 18.11
N LEU A 442 -25.55 4.35 19.33
CA LEU A 442 -26.26 3.95 20.53
C LEU A 442 -27.43 4.89 20.83
N GLU A 443 -27.24 6.19 20.66
CA GLU A 443 -28.29 7.20 20.83
C GLU A 443 -29.43 6.99 19.81
N GLY A 444 -29.10 6.76 18.56
CA GLY A 444 -30.06 6.43 17.50
C GLY A 444 -30.85 5.13 17.77
N CYS A 445 -30.24 4.17 18.47
CA CYS A 445 -30.91 2.94 18.95
C CYS A 445 -31.72 3.15 20.24
N GLY A 446 -31.75 4.36 20.85
CA GLY A 446 -32.43 4.64 22.09
C GLY A 446 -31.67 4.23 23.36
N ASP A 447 -30.40 3.82 23.26
CA ASP A 447 -29.53 3.48 24.39
C ASP A 447 -28.77 4.71 24.87
N GLY A 448 -29.46 5.62 25.57
CA GLY A 448 -28.87 6.84 26.10
C GLY A 448 -27.81 6.60 27.18
N ALA A 449 -27.92 5.52 27.97
CA ALA A 449 -26.91 5.18 28.98
C ALA A 449 -25.61 4.68 28.34
N GLY A 450 -25.72 3.80 27.34
CA GLY A 450 -24.59 3.34 26.55
C GLY A 450 -23.92 4.47 25.79
N ALA A 451 -24.70 5.39 25.19
CA ALA A 451 -24.18 6.57 24.50
C ALA A 451 -23.37 7.49 25.43
N ALA A 452 -23.85 7.72 26.65
CA ALA A 452 -23.13 8.51 27.67
C ALA A 452 -21.79 7.86 28.04
N ALA A 453 -21.79 6.55 28.30
CA ALA A 453 -20.54 5.80 28.58
C ALA A 453 -19.55 5.80 27.42
N ALA A 454 -20.03 5.73 26.16
CA ALA A 454 -19.19 5.82 24.99
C ALA A 454 -18.58 7.22 24.82
N ARG A 455 -19.33 8.30 25.13
CA ARG A 455 -18.81 9.69 25.12
C ARG A 455 -17.70 9.90 26.16
N GLU A 456 -17.81 9.28 27.35
CA GLU A 456 -16.74 9.34 28.35
C GLU A 456 -15.41 8.71 27.83
N LYS A 457 -15.51 7.66 27.03
CA LYS A 457 -14.32 7.04 26.40
C LYS A 457 -13.77 7.83 25.22
N ALA A 458 -14.58 8.72 24.64
CA ALA A 458 -14.16 9.59 23.54
C ALA A 458 -13.45 10.88 24.04
N ALA A 459 -13.53 11.19 25.33
CA ALA A 459 -12.93 12.36 25.96
C ALA A 459 -11.45 12.11 26.30
#